data_df1820f0138bf54e87bc81fa0d20107b
#
_entry.id   df1820f0138bf54e87bc81fa0d20107b
#
_cell.length_a   1.000
_cell.length_b   1.000
_cell.length_c   1.000
_cell.angle_alpha   90.00
_cell.angle_beta   90.00
_cell.angle_gamma   90.00
#
_symmetry.space_group_name_H-M   'P 1'
#
loop_
_entity.id
_entity.type
_entity.pdbx_description
1 polymer ?
#
loop_
_entity_poly.entity_id
_entity_poly.type
_entity_poly.pdbx_seq_one_letter_code
_entity_poly.pdbx_strand_id
1 'polypeptide(L)'
;ADLEDELERAWVGAWVVVKVASASDCSGAYTNVEVRGLRSTSRGSRRFAEGELARVDKLNQKSDRVDLYLSVAEPVLVPRSDGPFTLFDERSCRVQLMVDVPKDVLRSESLVDVDAVLLESVERHQSGSTARRSGAWNRRERDPYPPDYEETLARHAAWKAEETNRALAATRLAALDEAAQALSRVTDDPHYLAGFAAGVEAQRNRSAPGCSSLDGSRFEGDEQDPPRDRRGDGAPERAFRRGFRDGQAVAWATRVARTVEGCFVPAPGR
;
A
#
# COMPACT_ATOMS: atom_id res chain seq x y z
N ALA A 1 10.53 -38.45 18.18
CA ALA A 1 10.37 -37.17 17.48
C ALA A 1 11.50 -37.08 16.47
N ASP A 2 11.24 -36.61 15.28
CA ASP A 2 12.25 -36.34 14.27
C ASP A 2 13.13 -35.17 14.75
N LEU A 3 14.40 -35.14 14.39
CA LEU A 3 15.33 -34.05 14.72
C LEU A 3 14.78 -32.68 14.32
N GLU A 4 14.10 -32.59 13.17
CA GLU A 4 13.47 -31.35 12.70
C GLU A 4 12.39 -30.88 13.66
N ASP A 5 11.53 -31.76 14.13
CA ASP A 5 10.49 -31.44 15.13
C ASP A 5 11.09 -30.96 16.48
N GLU A 6 12.23 -31.51 16.87
CA GLU A 6 12.92 -31.11 18.10
C GLU A 6 13.58 -29.73 17.95
N LEU A 7 14.19 -29.48 16.80
CA LEU A 7 14.77 -28.18 16.45
C LEU A 7 13.69 -27.10 16.36
N GLU A 8 12.57 -27.37 15.68
CA GLU A 8 11.47 -26.42 15.61
C GLU A 8 10.96 -26.05 16.99
N ARG A 9 10.70 -27.02 17.84
CA ARG A 9 10.23 -26.77 19.23
C ARG A 9 11.24 -25.99 20.07
N ALA A 10 12.53 -26.17 19.82
CA ALA A 10 13.58 -25.48 20.58
C ALA A 10 13.83 -24.05 20.10
N TRP A 11 13.62 -23.79 18.81
CA TRP A 11 14.05 -22.54 18.16
C TRP A 11 12.92 -21.60 17.74
N VAL A 12 11.80 -22.12 17.23
CA VAL A 12 10.71 -21.26 16.75
C VAL A 12 10.10 -20.44 17.87
N GLY A 13 10.02 -19.13 17.66
CA GLY A 13 9.58 -18.17 18.66
C GLY A 13 10.66 -17.70 19.63
N ALA A 14 11.83 -18.32 19.64
CA ALA A 14 12.96 -17.85 20.44
C ALA A 14 13.47 -16.50 19.95
N TRP A 15 14.05 -15.73 20.87
CA TRP A 15 14.80 -14.53 20.56
C TRP A 15 16.27 -14.87 20.36
N VAL A 16 16.90 -14.23 19.39
CA VAL A 16 18.32 -14.46 19.09
C VAL A 16 19.06 -13.15 18.92
N VAL A 17 20.31 -13.16 19.32
CA VAL A 17 21.30 -12.15 18.94
C VAL A 17 22.15 -12.76 17.84
N VAL A 18 22.12 -12.17 16.66
CA VAL A 18 22.81 -12.69 15.47
C VAL A 18 24.27 -12.26 15.52
N LYS A 19 25.19 -13.22 15.64
CA LYS A 19 26.62 -12.96 15.82
C LYS A 19 27.39 -12.70 14.49
N VAL A 20 26.70 -12.77 13.37
CA VAL A 20 27.26 -12.54 12.03
C VAL A 20 26.64 -11.33 11.40
N ALA A 21 27.39 -10.63 10.54
CA ALA A 21 26.83 -9.54 9.74
C ALA A 21 25.80 -10.10 8.75
N SER A 22 24.78 -9.34 8.45
CA SER A 22 23.72 -9.73 7.50
C SER A 22 23.25 -8.56 6.64
N ALA A 23 22.44 -8.85 5.65
CA ALA A 23 21.77 -7.82 4.87
C ALA A 23 20.34 -8.26 4.55
N SER A 24 19.45 -7.29 4.34
CA SER A 24 18.07 -7.54 3.93
C SER A 24 17.60 -6.44 2.97
N ASP A 25 16.72 -6.79 2.06
CA ASP A 25 16.03 -5.80 1.23
C ASP A 25 14.84 -5.14 1.96
N CYS A 26 14.48 -5.64 3.14
CA CYS A 26 13.37 -5.13 3.95
C CYS A 26 12.06 -5.00 3.16
N SER A 27 11.85 -5.91 2.20
CA SER A 27 10.70 -5.94 1.30
C SER A 27 9.52 -6.78 1.82
N GLY A 28 9.70 -7.39 3.00
CA GLY A 28 8.78 -8.36 3.57
C GLY A 28 9.16 -9.83 3.24
N ALA A 29 9.98 -10.06 2.22
CA ALA A 29 10.57 -11.37 1.95
C ALA A 29 11.84 -11.60 2.77
N TYR A 30 12.21 -12.89 2.95
CA TYR A 30 13.47 -13.25 3.59
C TYR A 30 14.63 -13.10 2.61
N THR A 31 15.66 -12.38 3.03
CA THR A 31 16.92 -12.26 2.28
C THR A 31 17.91 -13.35 2.75
N ASN A 32 18.48 -14.08 1.82
CA ASN A 32 19.40 -15.17 2.13
C ASN A 32 20.74 -14.66 2.66
N VAL A 33 21.20 -15.29 3.75
CA VAL A 33 22.49 -15.06 4.38
C VAL A 33 23.17 -16.43 4.54
N GLU A 34 24.21 -16.68 3.75
CA GLU A 34 25.03 -17.89 3.88
C GLU A 34 25.94 -17.74 5.10
N VAL A 35 25.97 -18.77 5.97
CA VAL A 35 26.71 -18.71 7.24
C VAL A 35 27.60 -19.95 7.38
N ARG A 36 28.89 -19.73 7.64
CA ARG A 36 29.88 -20.77 7.96
C ARG A 36 30.67 -20.34 9.20
N GLY A 37 30.32 -20.91 10.35
CA GLY A 37 30.83 -20.46 11.63
C GLY A 37 30.49 -19.00 11.88
N LEU A 38 31.51 -18.16 12.05
CA LEU A 38 31.37 -16.70 12.22
C LEU A 38 31.49 -15.89 10.92
N ARG A 39 31.55 -16.54 9.76
CA ARG A 39 31.59 -15.86 8.46
C ARG A 39 30.22 -15.89 7.82
N SER A 40 29.84 -14.77 7.24
CA SER A 40 28.59 -14.63 6.53
C SER A 40 28.76 -13.95 5.18
N THR A 41 27.90 -14.31 4.23
CA THR A 41 27.78 -13.67 2.92
C THR A 41 26.31 -13.40 2.63
N SER A 42 25.98 -12.15 2.34
CA SER A 42 24.62 -11.76 1.99
C SER A 42 24.61 -10.56 1.05
N ARG A 43 23.50 -10.42 0.31
CA ARG A 43 23.22 -9.26 -0.54
C ARG A 43 21.88 -8.68 -0.13
N GLY A 44 21.83 -7.37 0.02
CA GLY A 44 20.62 -6.64 0.39
C GLY A 44 20.89 -5.15 0.46
N SER A 45 19.84 -4.35 0.35
CA SER A 45 19.92 -2.88 0.34
C SER A 45 20.26 -2.31 1.72
N ARG A 46 19.83 -2.99 2.80
CA ARG A 46 20.15 -2.62 4.19
C ARG A 46 21.11 -3.64 4.81
N ARG A 47 22.21 -3.15 5.33
CA ARG A 47 23.21 -3.97 6.03
C ARG A 47 23.01 -3.87 7.55
N PHE A 48 23.20 -5.00 8.22
CA PHE A 48 23.19 -5.13 9.66
C PHE A 48 24.55 -5.62 10.15
N ALA A 49 25.08 -4.95 11.17
CA ALA A 49 26.27 -5.38 11.84
C ALA A 49 26.00 -6.64 12.69
N GLU A 50 27.06 -7.28 13.20
CA GLU A 50 26.95 -8.30 14.21
C GLU A 50 26.22 -7.76 15.46
N GLY A 51 25.50 -8.63 16.16
CA GLY A 51 24.78 -8.27 17.36
C GLY A 51 23.32 -7.84 17.15
N GLU A 52 22.77 -7.99 15.95
CA GLU A 52 21.35 -7.69 15.71
C GLU A 52 20.43 -8.61 16.50
N LEU A 53 19.40 -8.00 17.09
CA LEU A 53 18.34 -8.71 17.77
C LEU A 53 17.29 -9.15 16.75
N ALA A 54 16.89 -10.42 16.81
CA ALA A 54 15.88 -10.97 15.94
C ALA A 54 15.03 -12.03 16.68
N ARG A 55 13.91 -12.40 16.06
CA ARG A 55 13.06 -13.50 16.50
C ARG A 55 13.06 -14.58 15.45
N VAL A 56 13.11 -15.84 15.86
CA VAL A 56 13.01 -17.00 14.97
C VAL A 56 11.54 -17.21 14.60
N ASP A 57 11.22 -17.02 13.33
CA ASP A 57 9.87 -17.23 12.82
C ASP A 57 9.63 -18.69 12.41
N LYS A 58 10.66 -19.30 11.83
CA LYS A 58 10.62 -20.66 11.28
C LYS A 58 12.03 -21.25 11.24
N LEU A 59 12.10 -22.59 11.23
CA LEU A 59 13.32 -23.36 11.03
C LEU A 59 13.03 -24.44 10.00
N ASN A 60 13.99 -24.70 9.09
CA ASN A 60 13.95 -25.87 8.19
C ASN A 60 15.31 -26.58 8.23
N GLN A 61 15.28 -27.90 8.41
CA GLN A 61 16.47 -28.73 8.26
C GLN A 61 16.65 -29.13 6.79
N LYS A 62 17.88 -29.07 6.30
CA LYS A 62 18.30 -29.57 5.00
C LYS A 62 19.37 -30.66 5.18
N SER A 63 19.78 -31.26 4.07
CA SER A 63 20.79 -32.38 4.11
C SER A 63 22.20 -31.94 4.54
N ASP A 64 22.50 -30.64 4.51
CA ASP A 64 23.83 -30.06 4.73
C ASP A 64 23.82 -28.74 5.49
N ARG A 65 22.63 -28.30 5.93
CA ARG A 65 22.48 -27.04 6.65
C ARG A 65 21.16 -26.96 7.42
N VAL A 66 21.07 -25.99 8.29
CA VAL A 66 19.82 -25.56 8.92
C VAL A 66 19.53 -24.13 8.50
N ASP A 67 18.32 -23.88 8.02
CA ASP A 67 17.82 -22.57 7.64
C ASP A 67 17.02 -21.97 8.79
N LEU A 68 17.50 -20.88 9.40
CA LEU A 68 16.79 -20.09 10.41
C LEU A 68 16.15 -18.86 9.73
N TYR A 69 14.85 -18.77 9.79
CA TYR A 69 14.08 -17.63 9.27
C TYR A 69 13.85 -16.65 10.40
N LEU A 70 14.40 -15.45 10.27
CA LEU A 70 14.44 -14.44 11.34
C LEU A 70 13.74 -13.16 10.92
N SER A 71 12.94 -12.60 11.82
CA SER A 71 12.50 -11.22 11.77
C SER A 71 13.39 -10.35 12.66
N VAL A 72 14.05 -9.36 12.07
CA VAL A 72 14.86 -8.39 12.81
C VAL A 72 13.95 -7.58 13.73
N ALA A 73 14.32 -7.43 15.01
CA ALA A 73 13.45 -6.87 16.04
C ALA A 73 13.15 -5.39 15.82
N GLU A 74 14.18 -4.62 15.50
CA GLU A 74 14.04 -3.17 15.35
C GLU A 74 13.81 -2.81 13.87
N PRO A 75 12.69 -2.12 13.57
CA PRO A 75 12.39 -1.72 12.20
C PRO A 75 13.39 -0.71 11.68
N VAL A 76 13.43 -0.60 10.37
CA VAL A 76 14.20 0.41 9.63
C VAL A 76 13.27 1.38 8.94
N LEU A 77 13.75 2.60 8.69
CA LEU A 77 13.06 3.59 7.87
C LEU A 77 13.51 3.46 6.42
N VAL A 78 12.54 3.20 5.53
CA VAL A 78 12.78 3.13 4.10
C VAL A 78 12.20 4.37 3.45
N PRO A 79 13.01 5.20 2.76
CA PRO A 79 12.52 6.40 2.11
C PRO A 79 11.65 6.04 0.91
N ARG A 80 10.56 6.78 0.71
CA ARG A 80 9.75 6.78 -0.50
C ARG A 80 9.45 8.20 -0.94
N SER A 81 9.40 8.42 -2.24
CA SER A 81 9.01 9.71 -2.81
C SER A 81 7.50 9.77 -3.04
N ASP A 82 6.88 10.89 -2.67
CA ASP A 82 5.51 11.23 -3.02
C ASP A 82 5.47 12.71 -3.43
N GLY A 83 5.42 12.98 -4.73
CA GLY A 83 5.61 14.31 -5.29
C GLY A 83 6.97 14.89 -4.93
N PRO A 84 7.04 16.12 -4.40
CA PRO A 84 8.30 16.75 -4.01
C PRO A 84 8.80 16.32 -2.62
N PHE A 85 8.10 15.40 -1.94
CA PHE A 85 8.40 15.00 -0.56
C PHE A 85 9.08 13.65 -0.49
N THR A 86 10.03 13.52 0.44
CA THR A 86 10.55 12.22 0.89
C THR A 86 9.86 11.85 2.19
N LEU A 87 9.10 10.78 2.14
CA LEU A 87 8.43 10.18 3.29
C LEU A 87 9.17 8.91 3.70
N PHE A 88 8.90 8.40 4.89
CA PHE A 88 9.54 7.20 5.40
C PHE A 88 8.49 6.19 5.84
N ASP A 89 8.65 4.95 5.35
CA ASP A 89 7.87 3.80 5.81
C ASP A 89 8.70 2.99 6.80
N GLU A 90 8.10 2.65 7.94
CA GLU A 90 8.71 1.65 8.82
C GLU A 90 8.56 0.26 8.23
N ARG A 91 9.65 -0.47 8.13
CA ARG A 91 9.66 -1.83 7.64
C ARG A 91 10.43 -2.76 8.56
N SER A 92 9.83 -3.91 8.82
CA SER A 92 10.52 -5.04 9.43
C SER A 92 11.36 -5.74 8.38
N CYS A 93 12.62 -5.99 8.70
CA CYS A 93 13.53 -6.69 7.81
C CYS A 93 13.56 -8.17 8.18
N ARG A 94 13.66 -9.03 7.19
CA ARG A 94 13.68 -10.48 7.36
C ARG A 94 14.91 -11.08 6.70
N VAL A 95 15.53 -12.03 7.39
CA VAL A 95 16.71 -12.74 6.89
C VAL A 95 16.52 -14.25 7.07
N GLN A 96 17.03 -15.01 6.14
CA GLN A 96 17.18 -16.47 6.25
C GLN A 96 18.65 -16.78 6.44
N LEU A 97 19.05 -17.13 7.67
CA LEU A 97 20.40 -17.62 7.93
C LEU A 97 20.49 -19.07 7.48
N MET A 98 21.24 -19.32 6.43
CA MET A 98 21.53 -20.66 5.93
C MET A 98 22.83 -21.12 6.58
N VAL A 99 22.71 -21.78 7.72
CA VAL A 99 23.85 -22.21 8.55
C VAL A 99 24.36 -23.56 8.07
N ASP A 100 25.56 -23.59 7.54
CA ASP A 100 26.24 -24.85 7.18
C ASP A 100 26.42 -25.72 8.43
N VAL A 101 25.94 -26.96 8.36
CA VAL A 101 26.09 -27.96 9.43
C VAL A 101 26.78 -29.19 8.85
N PRO A 102 27.86 -29.68 9.47
CA PRO A 102 28.53 -30.90 9.01
C PRO A 102 27.56 -32.08 8.90
N LYS A 103 27.67 -32.84 7.80
CA LYS A 103 26.75 -33.96 7.52
C LYS A 103 26.76 -35.06 8.56
N ASP A 104 27.87 -35.27 9.20
CA ASP A 104 28.03 -36.23 10.31
C ASP A 104 27.23 -35.74 11.55
N VAL A 105 27.23 -34.44 11.84
CA VAL A 105 26.42 -33.83 12.89
C VAL A 105 24.93 -33.99 12.61
N LEU A 106 24.48 -33.72 11.36
CA LEU A 106 23.08 -33.95 10.99
C LEU A 106 22.65 -35.40 11.04
N ARG A 107 23.56 -36.34 10.68
CA ARG A 107 23.32 -37.79 10.71
C ARG A 107 23.31 -38.36 12.11
N SER A 108 23.92 -37.70 13.10
CA SER A 108 23.88 -38.12 14.51
C SER A 108 22.49 -38.03 15.10
N GLU A 109 21.59 -37.27 14.46
CA GLU A 109 20.24 -36.93 14.95
C GLU A 109 20.25 -36.36 16.37
N SER A 110 21.39 -35.78 16.77
CA SER A 110 21.60 -35.20 18.12
C SER A 110 21.23 -33.68 18.09
N LEU A 111 20.14 -33.34 18.78
CA LEU A 111 19.75 -31.94 18.98
C LEU A 111 20.89 -31.11 19.59
N VAL A 112 21.63 -31.69 20.55
CA VAL A 112 22.71 -31.00 21.25
C VAL A 112 23.85 -30.62 20.29
N ASP A 113 24.21 -31.54 19.39
CA ASP A 113 25.31 -31.31 18.45
C ASP A 113 24.93 -30.26 17.38
N VAL A 114 23.70 -30.31 16.88
CA VAL A 114 23.19 -29.31 15.93
C VAL A 114 23.04 -27.96 16.62
N ASP A 115 22.50 -27.92 17.85
CA ASP A 115 22.40 -26.69 18.66
C ASP A 115 23.79 -26.03 18.84
N ALA A 116 24.82 -26.82 19.12
CA ALA A 116 26.17 -26.30 19.28
C ALA A 116 26.67 -25.57 18.03
N VAL A 117 26.41 -26.11 16.84
CA VAL A 117 26.77 -25.47 15.56
C VAL A 117 25.97 -24.19 15.34
N LEU A 118 24.65 -24.20 15.59
CA LEU A 118 23.81 -23.01 15.44
C LEU A 118 24.22 -21.90 16.40
N LEU A 119 24.57 -22.24 17.63
CA LEU A 119 24.99 -21.30 18.69
C LEU A 119 26.35 -20.65 18.39
N GLU A 120 27.12 -21.11 17.43
CA GLU A 120 28.29 -20.38 16.93
C GLU A 120 27.89 -19.06 16.26
N SER A 121 26.81 -19.06 15.48
CA SER A 121 26.36 -17.91 14.66
C SER A 121 25.27 -17.07 15.32
N VAL A 122 24.58 -17.60 16.32
CA VAL A 122 23.54 -16.87 17.07
C VAL A 122 23.61 -17.19 18.56
N GLU A 123 23.14 -16.27 19.40
CA GLU A 123 22.92 -16.49 20.83
C GLU A 123 21.42 -16.58 21.08
N ARG A 124 20.92 -17.70 21.63
CA ARG A 124 19.50 -17.96 21.85
C ARG A 124 19.03 -17.51 23.22
N HIS A 125 17.88 -16.86 23.27
CA HIS A 125 17.23 -16.37 24.48
C HIS A 125 15.74 -16.73 24.50
N GLN A 126 15.18 -16.92 25.69
CA GLN A 126 13.75 -17.21 25.84
C GLN A 126 12.86 -15.97 25.69
N SER A 127 13.39 -14.77 25.85
CA SER A 127 12.63 -13.53 25.73
C SER A 127 13.46 -12.40 25.14
N GLY A 128 12.78 -11.42 24.53
CA GLY A 128 13.43 -10.21 24.02
C GLY A 128 14.10 -9.39 25.13
N SER A 129 13.58 -9.43 26.35
CA SER A 129 14.18 -8.71 27.48
C SER A 129 15.50 -9.34 27.93
N THR A 130 15.62 -10.67 27.89
CA THR A 130 16.89 -11.34 28.17
C THR A 130 17.91 -11.11 27.06
N ALA A 131 17.48 -11.18 25.80
CA ALA A 131 18.34 -10.90 24.66
C ALA A 131 18.90 -9.47 24.67
N ARG A 132 18.10 -8.47 25.05
CA ARG A 132 18.57 -7.06 25.20
C ARG A 132 19.54 -6.84 26.35
N ARG A 133 19.67 -7.77 27.28
CA ARG A 133 20.68 -7.74 28.33
C ARG A 133 21.96 -8.48 27.97
N SER A 134 21.97 -9.18 26.81
CA SER A 134 23.18 -9.86 26.34
C SER A 134 24.28 -8.85 25.99
N GLY A 135 25.50 -9.19 26.35
CA GLY A 135 26.68 -8.43 25.92
C GLY A 135 26.95 -8.53 24.42
N ALA A 136 26.34 -9.49 23.72
CA ALA A 136 26.47 -9.65 22.27
C ALA A 136 25.53 -8.73 21.48
N TRP A 137 24.49 -8.20 22.11
CA TRP A 137 23.57 -7.27 21.46
C TRP A 137 24.27 -5.94 21.12
N ASN A 138 24.18 -5.51 19.85
CA ASN A 138 24.82 -4.29 19.36
C ASN A 138 24.11 -3.00 19.80
N ARG A 139 22.98 -3.12 20.52
CA ARG A 139 22.15 -2.02 21.00
C ARG A 139 21.56 -1.14 19.90
N ARG A 140 21.47 -1.65 18.66
CA ARG A 140 20.75 -0.93 17.63
C ARG A 140 19.29 -0.75 18.06
N GLU A 141 18.88 0.47 18.06
CA GLU A 141 17.50 0.88 18.26
C GLU A 141 16.83 1.16 16.93
N ARG A 142 15.54 1.41 16.98
CA ARG A 142 14.75 1.86 15.84
C ARG A 142 15.40 3.08 15.19
N ASP A 143 15.42 3.14 13.86
CA ASP A 143 15.92 4.31 13.15
C ASP A 143 15.10 5.55 13.55
N PRO A 144 15.74 6.66 13.93
CA PRO A 144 15.01 7.89 14.25
C PRO A 144 14.50 8.55 12.97
N TYR A 145 13.31 9.16 13.04
CA TYR A 145 12.85 10.04 11.98
C TYR A 145 13.73 11.31 11.91
N PRO A 146 13.85 11.94 10.72
CA PRO A 146 14.48 13.25 10.62
C PRO A 146 13.84 14.25 11.59
N PRO A 147 14.61 15.19 12.16
CA PRO A 147 14.11 16.14 13.17
C PRO A 147 12.92 17.01 12.71
N ASP A 148 12.86 17.28 11.40
CA ASP A 148 11.81 18.09 10.74
C ASP A 148 10.70 17.24 10.09
N TYR A 149 10.62 15.95 10.43
CA TYR A 149 9.72 15.03 9.73
C TYR A 149 8.23 15.36 9.97
N GLU A 150 7.86 15.81 11.17
CA GLU A 150 6.49 16.25 11.46
C GLU A 150 6.09 17.45 10.61
N GLU A 151 6.99 18.41 10.41
CA GLU A 151 6.76 19.55 9.52
C GLU A 151 6.64 19.06 8.06
N THR A 152 7.49 18.12 7.65
CA THR A 152 7.42 17.51 6.32
C THR A 152 6.07 16.81 6.10
N LEU A 153 5.55 16.07 7.09
CA LEU A 153 4.22 15.44 7.02
C LEU A 153 3.09 16.48 6.91
N ALA A 154 3.16 17.56 7.68
CA ALA A 154 2.17 18.64 7.61
C ALA A 154 2.16 19.31 6.23
N ARG A 155 3.34 19.61 5.68
CA ARG A 155 3.49 20.20 4.33
C ARG A 155 3.01 19.21 3.24
N HIS A 156 3.32 17.94 3.37
CA HIS A 156 2.82 16.91 2.46
C HIS A 156 1.29 16.82 2.49
N ALA A 157 0.68 16.83 3.68
CA ALA A 157 -0.77 16.78 3.83
C ALA A 157 -1.43 18.02 3.16
N ALA A 158 -0.86 19.20 3.34
CA ALA A 158 -1.33 20.43 2.70
C ALA A 158 -1.22 20.35 1.18
N TRP A 159 -0.11 19.85 0.66
CA TRP A 159 0.10 19.66 -0.76
C TRP A 159 -0.90 18.65 -1.36
N LYS A 160 -1.15 17.52 -0.68
CA LYS A 160 -2.16 16.53 -1.10
C LYS A 160 -3.57 17.12 -1.13
N ALA A 161 -3.92 17.92 -0.13
CA ALA A 161 -5.21 18.62 -0.10
C ALA A 161 -5.35 19.58 -1.30
N GLU A 162 -4.31 20.33 -1.62
CA GLU A 162 -4.30 21.23 -2.77
C GLU A 162 -4.40 20.47 -4.11
N GLU A 163 -3.68 19.36 -4.29
CA GLU A 163 -3.81 18.51 -5.48
C GLU A 163 -5.23 17.99 -5.64
N THR A 164 -5.83 17.47 -4.54
CA THR A 164 -7.20 16.98 -4.54
C THR A 164 -8.18 18.08 -4.94
N ASN A 165 -8.04 19.26 -4.32
CA ASN A 165 -8.92 20.39 -4.62
C ASN A 165 -8.76 20.89 -6.07
N ARG A 166 -7.54 20.85 -6.62
CA ARG A 166 -7.30 21.19 -8.04
C ARG A 166 -7.96 20.21 -8.98
N ALA A 167 -7.89 18.90 -8.70
CA ALA A 167 -8.57 17.87 -9.48
C ALA A 167 -10.10 18.02 -9.42
N LEU A 168 -10.65 18.29 -8.24
CA LEU A 168 -12.07 18.55 -8.04
C LEU A 168 -12.54 19.82 -8.80
N ALA A 169 -11.75 20.88 -8.76
CA ALA A 169 -12.05 22.10 -9.52
C ALA A 169 -12.06 21.85 -11.01
N ALA A 170 -11.11 21.07 -11.54
CA ALA A 170 -11.08 20.68 -12.94
C ALA A 170 -12.30 19.84 -13.34
N THR A 171 -12.72 18.89 -12.51
CA THR A 171 -13.94 18.09 -12.72
C THR A 171 -15.19 18.97 -12.75
N ARG A 172 -15.28 19.95 -11.85
CA ARG A 172 -16.39 20.92 -11.83
C ARG A 172 -16.43 21.76 -13.11
N LEU A 173 -15.28 22.27 -13.55
CA LEU A 173 -15.20 23.06 -14.79
C LEU A 173 -15.61 22.23 -16.02
N ALA A 174 -15.15 21.01 -16.13
CA ALA A 174 -15.53 20.10 -17.22
C ALA A 174 -17.05 19.82 -17.22
N ALA A 175 -17.65 19.62 -16.06
CA ALA A 175 -19.10 19.42 -15.93
C ALA A 175 -19.89 20.68 -16.35
N LEU A 176 -19.45 21.87 -15.94
CA LEU A 176 -20.08 23.13 -16.33
C LEU A 176 -19.94 23.42 -17.82
N ASP A 177 -18.82 23.05 -18.46
CA ASP A 177 -18.62 23.16 -19.89
C ASP A 177 -19.58 22.25 -20.67
N GLU A 178 -19.76 21.00 -20.23
CA GLU A 178 -20.75 20.08 -20.81
C GLU A 178 -22.18 20.64 -20.74
N ALA A 179 -22.55 21.21 -19.57
CA ALA A 179 -23.84 21.86 -19.42
C ALA A 179 -24.00 23.09 -20.33
N ALA A 180 -22.97 23.92 -20.44
CA ALA A 180 -22.99 25.08 -21.32
C ALA A 180 -23.15 24.70 -22.78
N GLN A 181 -22.45 23.65 -23.25
CA GLN A 181 -22.60 23.10 -24.56
C GLN A 181 -24.02 22.56 -24.82
N ALA A 182 -24.59 21.84 -23.85
CA ALA A 182 -25.96 21.35 -23.94
C ALA A 182 -26.97 22.51 -24.04
N LEU A 183 -26.82 23.53 -23.19
CA LEU A 183 -27.70 24.72 -23.21
C LEU A 183 -27.57 25.52 -24.47
N SER A 184 -26.43 25.58 -25.12
CA SER A 184 -26.24 26.28 -26.41
C SER A 184 -27.02 25.64 -27.59
N ARG A 185 -27.44 24.37 -27.45
CA ARG A 185 -28.22 23.61 -28.44
C ARG A 185 -29.73 23.68 -28.21
N VAL A 186 -30.17 24.35 -27.14
CA VAL A 186 -31.62 24.45 -26.82
C VAL A 186 -32.37 25.17 -27.96
N THR A 187 -33.49 24.58 -28.39
CA THR A 187 -34.39 25.11 -29.37
C THR A 187 -35.82 25.19 -28.84
N ASP A 188 -36.69 25.91 -29.52
CA ASP A 188 -38.13 26.03 -29.23
C ASP A 188 -38.99 24.87 -29.80
N ASP A 189 -38.35 23.87 -30.44
CA ASP A 189 -39.03 22.68 -30.92
C ASP A 189 -39.71 21.93 -29.75
N PRO A 190 -41.05 21.74 -29.79
CA PRO A 190 -41.77 21.12 -28.69
C PRO A 190 -41.32 19.67 -28.39
N HIS A 191 -40.88 18.93 -29.41
CA HIS A 191 -40.34 17.57 -29.20
C HIS A 191 -38.99 17.60 -28.54
N TYR A 192 -38.13 18.58 -28.91
CA TYR A 192 -36.87 18.79 -28.25
C TYR A 192 -37.07 19.15 -26.75
N LEU A 193 -37.95 20.12 -26.47
CA LEU A 193 -38.24 20.58 -25.09
C LEU A 193 -38.82 19.45 -24.23
N ALA A 194 -39.71 18.62 -24.80
CA ALA A 194 -40.24 17.45 -24.10
C ALA A 194 -39.12 16.43 -23.82
N GLY A 195 -38.19 16.21 -24.72
CA GLY A 195 -37.02 15.39 -24.53
C GLY A 195 -36.11 15.95 -23.44
N PHE A 196 -35.82 17.26 -23.50
CA PHE A 196 -34.99 17.93 -22.49
C PHE A 196 -35.54 17.76 -21.07
N ALA A 197 -36.83 18.01 -20.87
CA ALA A 197 -37.48 17.83 -19.57
C ALA A 197 -37.41 16.38 -19.09
N ALA A 198 -37.66 15.42 -19.99
CA ALA A 198 -37.54 14.00 -19.67
C ALA A 198 -36.09 13.59 -19.32
N GLY A 199 -35.10 14.14 -20.00
CA GLY A 199 -33.67 13.92 -19.71
C GLY A 199 -33.25 14.44 -18.34
N VAL A 200 -33.71 15.64 -17.98
CA VAL A 200 -33.49 16.21 -16.63
C VAL A 200 -34.10 15.29 -15.55
N GLU A 201 -35.33 14.82 -15.76
CA GLU A 201 -36.02 13.96 -14.80
C GLU A 201 -35.32 12.59 -14.67
N ALA A 202 -34.85 12.01 -15.77
CA ALA A 202 -34.09 10.76 -15.74
C ALA A 202 -32.82 10.86 -14.86
N GLN A 203 -32.11 11.98 -14.91
CA GLN A 203 -30.94 12.21 -14.09
C GLN A 203 -31.24 12.61 -12.64
N ARG A 204 -32.40 13.23 -12.39
CA ARG A 204 -32.79 13.66 -11.04
C ARG A 204 -32.91 12.49 -10.07
N ASN A 205 -33.35 11.35 -10.54
CA ASN A 205 -33.58 10.15 -9.73
C ASN A 205 -32.31 9.31 -9.49
N ARG A 206 -31.16 9.74 -10.02
CA ARG A 206 -29.88 9.06 -9.79
C ARG A 206 -29.21 9.54 -8.50
N SER A 207 -28.54 8.59 -7.83
CA SER A 207 -27.72 8.92 -6.66
C SER A 207 -26.58 9.87 -7.05
N ALA A 208 -26.28 10.83 -6.17
CA ALA A 208 -25.11 11.67 -6.36
C ALA A 208 -23.83 10.82 -6.29
N PRO A 209 -22.81 11.09 -7.14
CA PRO A 209 -21.53 10.40 -7.04
C PRO A 209 -20.88 10.72 -5.70
N GLY A 210 -20.14 9.77 -5.12
CA GLY A 210 -19.32 10.04 -3.94
C GLY A 210 -18.04 10.80 -4.31
N CYS A 211 -17.38 11.44 -3.33
CA CYS A 211 -16.15 12.19 -3.59
C CYS A 211 -15.06 11.36 -4.28
N SER A 212 -14.92 10.10 -3.91
CA SER A 212 -13.94 9.17 -4.50
C SER A 212 -14.23 8.78 -5.94
N SER A 213 -15.46 8.95 -6.42
CA SER A 213 -15.89 8.61 -7.78
C SER A 213 -15.97 9.81 -8.72
N LEU A 214 -15.62 10.99 -8.25
CA LEU A 214 -15.63 12.23 -9.05
C LEU A 214 -14.42 12.36 -9.96
N ASP A 215 -13.29 11.76 -9.59
CA ASP A 215 -12.07 11.82 -10.41
C ASP A 215 -12.30 11.13 -11.76
N GLY A 216 -12.11 11.87 -12.83
CA GLY A 216 -12.36 11.40 -14.20
C GLY A 216 -13.83 11.18 -14.57
N SER A 217 -14.81 11.62 -13.76
CA SER A 217 -16.23 11.56 -14.12
C SER A 217 -16.51 12.30 -15.40
N ARG A 218 -17.16 11.63 -16.35
CA ARG A 218 -17.61 12.18 -17.63
C ARG A 218 -19.06 11.84 -17.85
N PHE A 219 -19.76 12.74 -18.57
CA PHE A 219 -21.18 12.56 -18.86
C PHE A 219 -21.46 11.28 -19.66
N GLU A 220 -20.62 10.91 -20.62
CA GLU A 220 -20.81 9.70 -21.43
C GLU A 220 -20.92 8.41 -20.60
N GLY A 221 -20.27 8.35 -19.43
CA GLY A 221 -20.40 7.23 -18.51
C GLY A 221 -21.73 7.19 -17.74
N ASP A 222 -22.46 8.29 -17.73
CA ASP A 222 -23.73 8.48 -17.00
C ASP A 222 -24.94 8.64 -17.93
N GLU A 223 -24.73 8.69 -19.24
CA GLU A 223 -25.78 8.82 -20.24
C GLU A 223 -26.73 7.62 -20.22
N GLN A 224 -28.03 7.89 -20.29
CA GLN A 224 -29.06 6.88 -20.36
C GLN A 224 -29.74 6.89 -21.72
N ASP A 225 -30.21 5.73 -22.13
CA ASP A 225 -31.03 5.62 -23.31
C ASP A 225 -32.40 6.30 -23.14
N PRO A 226 -32.93 6.96 -24.20
CA PRO A 226 -34.29 7.48 -24.17
C PRO A 226 -35.32 6.35 -24.04
N PRO A 227 -36.56 6.64 -23.59
CA PRO A 227 -37.63 5.68 -23.55
C PRO A 227 -37.86 4.93 -24.88
N ARG A 228 -38.20 3.65 -24.81
CA ARG A 228 -38.29 2.76 -25.99
C ARG A 228 -39.28 3.28 -27.07
N ASP A 229 -40.39 3.85 -26.65
CA ASP A 229 -41.42 4.45 -27.53
C ASP A 229 -40.93 5.72 -28.24
N ARG A 230 -39.79 6.27 -27.85
CA ARG A 230 -39.14 7.47 -28.41
C ARG A 230 -37.86 7.17 -29.19
N ARG A 231 -37.61 5.91 -29.55
CA ARG A 231 -36.39 5.49 -30.28
C ARG A 231 -36.56 5.42 -31.79
N GLY A 232 -37.71 5.84 -32.32
CA GLY A 232 -37.96 5.91 -33.78
C GLY A 232 -37.00 6.85 -34.53
N ASP A 233 -36.98 6.74 -35.86
CA ASP A 233 -36.07 7.51 -36.72
C ASP A 233 -36.75 8.73 -37.37
N GLY A 234 -37.97 9.04 -37.00
CA GLY A 234 -38.70 10.25 -37.45
C GLY A 234 -38.02 11.55 -36.96
N ALA A 235 -38.38 12.68 -37.60
CA ALA A 235 -37.86 13.97 -37.18
C ALA A 235 -38.25 14.34 -35.74
N PRO A 236 -39.48 14.09 -35.26
CA PRO A 236 -39.89 14.31 -33.89
C PRO A 236 -39.07 13.49 -32.90
N GLU A 237 -38.83 12.21 -33.18
CA GLU A 237 -38.06 11.31 -32.32
C GLU A 237 -36.59 11.72 -32.24
N ARG A 238 -36.01 12.16 -33.36
CA ARG A 238 -34.63 12.71 -33.36
C ARG A 238 -34.52 13.99 -32.56
N ALA A 239 -35.50 14.88 -32.65
CA ALA A 239 -35.55 16.11 -31.83
C ALA A 239 -35.66 15.77 -30.35
N PHE A 240 -36.56 14.82 -29.98
CA PHE A 240 -36.71 14.34 -28.62
C PHE A 240 -35.39 13.74 -28.06
N ARG A 241 -34.72 12.86 -28.81
CA ARG A 241 -33.48 12.25 -28.36
C ARG A 241 -32.36 13.27 -28.12
N ARG A 242 -32.24 14.28 -28.98
CA ARG A 242 -31.25 15.36 -28.75
C ARG A 242 -31.59 16.14 -27.48
N GLY A 243 -32.85 16.53 -27.30
CA GLY A 243 -33.28 17.19 -26.08
C GLY A 243 -33.07 16.33 -24.84
N PHE A 244 -33.36 15.03 -24.91
CA PHE A 244 -33.20 14.09 -23.82
C PHE A 244 -31.71 14.00 -23.35
N ARG A 245 -30.78 13.88 -24.30
CA ARG A 245 -29.35 13.91 -24.02
C ARG A 245 -28.91 15.23 -23.41
N ASP A 246 -29.32 16.34 -23.98
CA ASP A 246 -28.93 17.67 -23.49
C ASP A 246 -29.51 17.96 -22.09
N GLY A 247 -30.73 17.52 -21.81
CA GLY A 247 -31.34 17.61 -20.48
C GLY A 247 -30.62 16.77 -19.43
N GLN A 248 -30.21 15.56 -19.82
CA GLN A 248 -29.38 14.73 -18.95
C GLN A 248 -28.03 15.38 -18.64
N ALA A 249 -27.34 15.96 -19.64
CA ALA A 249 -26.05 16.60 -19.49
C ALA A 249 -26.11 17.76 -18.49
N VAL A 250 -27.14 18.62 -18.59
CA VAL A 250 -27.34 19.74 -17.66
C VAL A 250 -27.61 19.26 -16.23
N ALA A 251 -28.49 18.27 -16.08
CA ALA A 251 -28.82 17.74 -14.74
C ALA A 251 -27.64 17.00 -14.11
N TRP A 252 -26.88 16.23 -14.91
CA TRP A 252 -25.65 15.59 -14.48
C TRP A 252 -24.61 16.60 -14.01
N ALA A 253 -24.33 17.63 -14.80
CA ALA A 253 -23.38 18.67 -14.46
C ALA A 253 -23.76 19.42 -13.17
N THR A 254 -25.05 19.71 -12.98
CA THR A 254 -25.56 20.35 -11.76
C THR A 254 -25.31 19.45 -10.54
N ARG A 255 -25.54 18.14 -10.67
CA ARG A 255 -25.31 17.17 -9.61
C ARG A 255 -23.82 17.05 -9.27
N VAL A 256 -22.95 16.92 -10.28
CA VAL A 256 -21.49 16.88 -10.11
C VAL A 256 -20.99 18.15 -9.43
N ALA A 257 -21.40 19.34 -9.89
CA ALA A 257 -20.97 20.60 -9.31
C ALA A 257 -21.32 20.71 -7.82
N ARG A 258 -22.53 20.30 -7.43
CA ARG A 258 -22.95 20.27 -6.01
C ARG A 258 -22.13 19.29 -5.18
N THR A 259 -21.86 18.10 -5.72
CA THR A 259 -21.07 17.09 -5.01
C THR A 259 -19.64 17.59 -4.81
N VAL A 260 -19.03 18.17 -5.83
CA VAL A 260 -17.67 18.74 -5.73
C VAL A 260 -17.57 19.79 -4.62
N GLU A 261 -18.56 20.65 -4.47
CA GLU A 261 -18.57 21.67 -3.39
C GLU A 261 -18.47 21.04 -2.00
N GLY A 262 -19.12 19.88 -1.78
CA GLY A 262 -19.05 19.14 -0.53
C GLY A 262 -17.77 18.32 -0.34
N CYS A 263 -16.97 18.14 -1.38
CA CYS A 263 -15.78 17.30 -1.36
C CYS A 263 -14.46 18.06 -1.19
N PHE A 264 -14.47 19.39 -1.26
CA PHE A 264 -13.25 20.18 -1.05
C PHE A 264 -12.66 19.91 0.33
N VAL A 265 -11.37 19.59 0.34
CA VAL A 265 -10.62 19.39 1.58
C VAL A 265 -10.27 20.76 2.15
N PRO A 266 -10.66 21.06 3.40
CA PRO A 266 -10.26 22.30 4.04
C PRO A 266 -8.73 22.35 4.15
N ALA A 267 -8.16 23.54 3.94
CA ALA A 267 -6.73 23.73 4.19
C ALA A 267 -6.45 23.35 5.67
N PRO A 268 -5.40 22.55 5.94
CA PRO A 268 -5.01 22.29 7.32
C PRO A 268 -4.78 23.63 8.01
N GLY A 269 -5.43 23.83 9.18
CA GLY A 269 -5.38 25.07 9.91
C GLY A 269 -3.94 25.54 10.11
N ARG A 270 -3.73 26.84 9.89
CA ARG A 270 -2.44 27.51 10.17
C ARG A 270 -2.21 27.57 11.67
#